data_a279ddc96e840193bcf6681bd6274ddd
#
_entry.id   a279ddc96e840193bcf6681bd6274ddd
#
_cell.length_a   1.000
_cell.length_b   1.000
_cell.length_c   1.000
_cell.angle_alpha   90.00
_cell.angle_beta   90.00
_cell.angle_gamma   90.00
#
_symmetry.space_group_name_H-M   'P 1'
#
loop_
_entity.id
_entity.type
_entity.pdbx_description
1 polymer ?
#
loop_
_entity_poly.entity_id
_entity_poly.type
_entity_poly.pdbx_seq_one_letter_code
_entity_poly.pdbx_strand_id
1 'polypeptide(L)'
;NILKGRFQAVWGLNFSNPVRGSLLKMDFEFKDRYDINDLLRIMEILRSENGCPWDREQDHKSIRKDFLEETYEVCEAIDLEDSELLREELGDVLLQVVFHARIEEEQGRFTFADSVNDVCRKLIVRHPHVFGEVKVKDSEDVLRNWNDIKQKTKGQETYTETLRSVCGALPALMRAQKIGKRAERAGMDFPDAEAALKSLESEIEEVKAASAENEAEELGDMLFAAVNVVRKKGYDAEELLTRAADKFVDRFEKTENMVRCEGKDMRSLDIDTLDAYWQKAKNQ
;
A
#
# COMPACT_ATOMS: atom_id res chain seq x y z
N ASN A 1 -9.79 27.62 1.49
CA ASN A 1 -9.91 28.70 0.48
C ASN A 1 -9.16 28.40 -0.83
N ILE A 2 -8.11 27.59 -0.82
CA ILE A 2 -7.33 27.24 -2.03
C ILE A 2 -8.11 26.21 -2.88
N LEU A 3 -8.76 25.22 -2.26
CA LEU A 3 -9.61 24.23 -2.95
C LEU A 3 -10.83 24.88 -3.63
N LYS A 4 -11.51 25.83 -2.96
CA LYS A 4 -12.60 26.59 -3.61
C LYS A 4 -12.12 27.31 -4.88
N GLY A 5 -10.92 27.83 -4.91
CA GLY A 5 -10.33 28.49 -6.08
C GLY A 5 -9.97 27.55 -7.23
N ARG A 6 -9.45 26.36 -6.95
CA ARG A 6 -9.12 25.34 -7.95
C ARG A 6 -10.36 24.73 -8.60
N PHE A 7 -11.37 24.33 -7.81
CA PHE A 7 -12.64 23.81 -8.33
C PHE A 7 -13.40 24.85 -9.16
N GLN A 8 -13.42 26.12 -8.73
CA GLN A 8 -14.07 27.20 -9.48
C GLN A 8 -13.38 27.50 -10.82
N ALA A 9 -12.05 27.37 -10.88
CA ALA A 9 -11.28 27.63 -12.09
C ALA A 9 -11.40 26.49 -13.13
N VAL A 10 -11.55 25.24 -12.70
CA VAL A 10 -11.58 24.08 -13.59
C VAL A 10 -13.00 23.74 -14.06
N TRP A 11 -14.03 23.90 -13.20
CA TRP A 11 -15.37 23.41 -13.47
C TRP A 11 -16.45 24.49 -13.58
N GLY A 12 -16.13 25.76 -13.33
CA GLY A 12 -17.10 26.87 -13.41
C GLY A 12 -18.25 26.79 -12.41
N LEU A 13 -18.16 25.88 -11.42
CA LEU A 13 -19.22 25.64 -10.45
C LEU A 13 -19.12 26.65 -9.30
N ASN A 14 -20.12 27.51 -9.20
CA ASN A 14 -20.26 28.45 -8.08
C ASN A 14 -21.14 27.83 -7.01
N PHE A 15 -20.54 27.24 -5.99
CA PHE A 15 -21.25 26.60 -4.87
C PHE A 15 -22.05 27.56 -3.98
N SER A 16 -21.93 28.87 -4.23
CA SER A 16 -22.67 29.92 -3.45
C SER A 16 -24.07 30.22 -3.99
N ASN A 17 -24.47 29.62 -5.12
CA ASN A 17 -25.80 29.81 -5.69
C ASN A 17 -26.37 28.46 -6.12
N PRO A 18 -27.37 27.89 -5.44
CA PRO A 18 -28.09 26.75 -5.95
C PRO A 18 -28.76 27.18 -7.25
N VAL A 19 -28.37 26.58 -8.37
CA VAL A 19 -29.07 26.76 -9.63
C VAL A 19 -30.49 26.23 -9.44
N ARG A 20 -31.40 27.13 -9.09
CA ARG A 20 -32.85 26.93 -9.14
C ARG A 20 -33.28 26.95 -10.60
N GLY A 21 -33.07 25.85 -11.26
CA GLY A 21 -33.53 25.63 -12.62
C GLY A 21 -33.84 24.16 -12.81
N SER A 22 -35.08 23.83 -12.95
CA SER A 22 -35.87 22.68 -13.42
C SER A 22 -35.14 21.39 -13.96
N LEU A 23 -33.96 21.04 -13.47
CA LEU A 23 -33.17 19.86 -13.87
C LEU A 23 -32.67 19.05 -12.65
N LEU A 24 -33.32 19.19 -11.47
CA LEU A 24 -33.03 18.29 -10.34
C LEU A 24 -33.58 16.90 -10.65
N LYS A 25 -32.79 16.11 -11.36
CA LYS A 25 -33.07 14.69 -11.61
C LYS A 25 -32.94 13.83 -10.35
N MET A 26 -32.42 14.39 -9.24
CA MET A 26 -32.09 13.62 -8.04
C MET A 26 -32.34 14.42 -6.78
N ASP A 27 -32.84 13.76 -5.74
CA ASP A 27 -33.09 14.33 -4.42
C ASP A 27 -31.78 14.33 -3.61
N PHE A 28 -30.96 15.37 -3.79
CA PHE A 28 -29.71 15.58 -3.05
C PHE A 28 -29.62 17.02 -2.53
N GLU A 29 -29.40 17.16 -1.22
CA GLU A 29 -29.25 18.44 -0.57
C GLU A 29 -27.79 18.89 -0.59
N PHE A 30 -27.52 20.03 -1.23
CA PHE A 30 -26.19 20.66 -1.21
C PHE A 30 -25.93 21.34 0.13
N LYS A 31 -24.78 21.05 0.75
CA LYS A 31 -24.37 21.51 2.06
C LYS A 31 -23.02 22.22 2.00
N ASP A 32 -22.75 23.08 3.01
CA ASP A 32 -21.42 23.69 3.17
C ASP A 32 -20.36 22.68 3.68
N ARG A 33 -20.80 21.60 4.32
CA ARG A 33 -19.95 20.53 4.85
C ARG A 33 -20.69 19.20 4.76
N TYR A 34 -20.00 18.20 4.20
CA TYR A 34 -20.50 16.84 4.02
C TYR A 34 -19.89 15.89 5.05
N ASP A 35 -20.58 14.78 5.31
CA ASP A 35 -20.13 13.68 6.17
C ASP A 35 -20.18 12.34 5.42
N ILE A 36 -19.93 11.23 6.15
CA ILE A 36 -19.92 9.90 5.57
C ILE A 36 -21.28 9.49 4.98
N ASN A 37 -22.39 9.95 5.58
CA ASN A 37 -23.72 9.63 5.07
C ASN A 37 -23.99 10.34 3.75
N ASP A 38 -23.48 11.56 3.60
CA ASP A 38 -23.54 12.28 2.34
C ASP A 38 -22.74 11.58 1.25
N LEU A 39 -21.53 11.08 1.57
CA LEU A 39 -20.70 10.32 0.62
C LEU A 39 -21.41 9.03 0.18
N LEU A 40 -21.99 8.29 1.11
CA LEU A 40 -22.80 7.10 0.81
C LEU A 40 -23.96 7.45 -0.11
N ARG A 41 -24.67 8.55 0.15
CA ARG A 41 -25.78 9.02 -0.68
C ARG A 41 -25.32 9.46 -2.07
N ILE A 42 -24.19 10.17 -2.17
CA ILE A 42 -23.59 10.56 -3.45
C ILE A 42 -23.27 9.32 -4.29
N MET A 43 -22.64 8.31 -3.71
CA MET A 43 -22.31 7.08 -4.43
C MET A 43 -23.56 6.32 -4.88
N GLU A 44 -24.62 6.28 -4.05
CA GLU A 44 -25.91 5.72 -4.44
C GLU A 44 -26.49 6.44 -5.66
N ILE A 45 -26.44 7.77 -5.67
CA ILE A 45 -26.91 8.60 -6.77
C ILE A 45 -26.08 8.36 -8.02
N LEU A 46 -24.75 8.39 -7.93
CA LEU A 46 -23.84 8.18 -9.06
C LEU A 46 -24.09 6.84 -9.74
N ARG A 47 -24.35 5.79 -8.97
CA ARG A 47 -24.61 4.45 -9.50
C ARG A 47 -26.08 4.13 -9.80
N SER A 48 -27.00 5.08 -9.55
CA SER A 48 -28.42 4.90 -9.87
C SER A 48 -28.68 4.86 -11.39
N GLU A 49 -29.85 4.42 -11.80
CA GLU A 49 -30.27 4.34 -13.22
C GLU A 49 -30.09 5.65 -13.98
N ASN A 50 -30.34 6.77 -13.33
CA ASN A 50 -30.19 8.12 -13.88
C ASN A 50 -28.88 8.81 -13.46
N GLY A 51 -27.97 8.09 -12.84
CA GLY A 51 -26.68 8.60 -12.36
C GLY A 51 -25.61 8.67 -13.45
N CYS A 52 -24.36 8.54 -13.04
CA CYS A 52 -23.22 8.58 -13.95
C CYS A 52 -23.06 7.24 -14.70
N PRO A 53 -23.07 7.23 -16.04
CA PRO A 53 -22.88 5.99 -16.80
C PRO A 53 -21.56 5.29 -16.49
N TRP A 54 -20.47 6.07 -16.32
CA TRP A 54 -19.16 5.51 -16.01
C TRP A 54 -19.14 4.80 -14.65
N ASP A 55 -19.65 5.44 -13.59
CA ASP A 55 -19.70 4.83 -12.25
C ASP A 55 -20.55 3.55 -12.23
N ARG A 56 -21.66 3.52 -12.99
CA ARG A 56 -22.53 2.36 -13.09
C ARG A 56 -21.90 1.14 -13.76
N GLU A 57 -21.00 1.38 -14.71
CA GLU A 57 -20.30 0.32 -15.45
C GLU A 57 -19.18 -0.32 -14.63
N GLN A 58 -18.71 0.34 -13.57
CA GLN A 58 -17.61 -0.16 -12.76
C GLN A 58 -18.01 -1.42 -11.97
N ASP A 59 -17.06 -2.34 -11.91
CA ASP A 59 -17.08 -3.52 -11.04
C ASP A 59 -15.82 -3.57 -10.16
N HIS A 60 -15.74 -4.56 -9.26
CA HIS A 60 -14.58 -4.71 -8.38
C HIS A 60 -13.25 -4.86 -9.10
N LYS A 61 -13.25 -5.40 -10.32
CA LYS A 61 -12.01 -5.63 -11.08
C LYS A 61 -11.56 -4.37 -11.79
N SER A 62 -12.51 -3.59 -12.32
CA SER A 62 -12.19 -2.36 -13.04
C SER A 62 -11.56 -1.30 -12.13
N ILE A 63 -12.08 -1.11 -10.90
CA ILE A 63 -11.60 -0.11 -9.94
C ILE A 63 -10.55 -0.65 -8.95
N ARG A 64 -10.12 -1.91 -9.10
CA ARG A 64 -9.10 -2.51 -8.22
C ARG A 64 -7.76 -1.79 -8.30
N LYS A 65 -7.36 -1.37 -9.50
CA LYS A 65 -6.10 -0.66 -9.72
C LYS A 65 -6.13 0.72 -9.08
N ASP A 66 -7.26 1.42 -9.20
CA ASP A 66 -7.44 2.75 -8.65
C ASP A 66 -7.34 2.69 -7.11
N PHE A 67 -7.95 1.67 -6.47
CA PHE A 67 -7.79 1.45 -5.02
C PHE A 67 -6.33 1.23 -4.58
N LEU A 68 -5.51 0.58 -5.40
CA LEU A 68 -4.07 0.43 -5.12
C LEU A 68 -3.33 1.74 -5.32
N GLU A 69 -3.64 2.50 -6.36
CA GLU A 69 -3.07 3.80 -6.68
C GLU A 69 -3.30 4.77 -5.52
N GLU A 70 -4.54 5.02 -5.10
CA GLU A 70 -4.87 5.87 -3.96
C GLU A 70 -4.15 5.45 -2.66
N THR A 71 -3.99 4.12 -2.46
CA THR A 71 -3.24 3.62 -1.29
C THR A 71 -1.76 3.97 -1.36
N TYR A 72 -1.13 3.97 -2.53
CA TYR A 72 0.25 4.39 -2.71
C TYR A 72 0.41 5.91 -2.60
N GLU A 73 -0.56 6.69 -3.08
CA GLU A 73 -0.58 8.15 -2.93
C GLU A 73 -0.70 8.57 -1.45
N VAL A 74 -1.48 7.83 -0.65
CA VAL A 74 -1.43 7.97 0.83
C VAL A 74 -0.03 7.71 1.38
N CYS A 75 0.68 6.68 0.88
CA CYS A 75 2.05 6.41 1.34
C CYS A 75 3.00 7.54 0.94
N GLU A 76 2.90 8.05 -0.28
CA GLU A 76 3.70 9.19 -0.75
C GLU A 76 3.44 10.43 0.09
N ALA A 77 2.18 10.76 0.39
CA ALA A 77 1.82 11.88 1.24
C ALA A 77 2.42 11.77 2.67
N ILE A 78 2.49 10.55 3.21
CA ILE A 78 3.14 10.27 4.49
C ILE A 78 4.65 10.50 4.41
N ASP A 79 5.30 10.02 3.34
CA ASP A 79 6.75 10.14 3.14
C ASP A 79 7.16 11.60 2.91
N LEU A 80 6.29 12.40 2.27
CA LEU A 80 6.46 13.84 2.07
C LEU A 80 6.13 14.68 3.31
N GLU A 81 5.56 14.07 4.36
CA GLU A 81 5.03 14.78 5.55
C GLU A 81 3.99 15.86 5.19
N ASP A 82 3.28 15.70 4.06
CA ASP A 82 2.26 16.64 3.57
C ASP A 82 0.86 16.27 4.10
N SER A 83 0.43 17.00 5.13
CA SER A 83 -0.86 16.75 5.79
C SER A 83 -2.07 17.16 4.93
N GLU A 84 -1.92 18.07 3.97
CA GLU A 84 -3.01 18.44 3.06
C GLU A 84 -3.20 17.38 1.98
N LEU A 85 -2.12 16.91 1.39
CA LEU A 85 -2.12 15.79 0.46
C LEU A 85 -2.64 14.52 1.16
N LEU A 86 -2.13 14.20 2.34
CA LEU A 86 -2.62 13.03 3.12
C LEU A 86 -4.13 13.08 3.38
N ARG A 87 -4.70 14.26 3.62
CA ARG A 87 -6.15 14.40 3.81
C ARG A 87 -6.93 14.14 2.51
N GLU A 88 -6.40 14.59 1.37
CA GLU A 88 -6.96 14.37 0.03
C GLU A 88 -6.97 12.86 -0.27
N GLU A 89 -5.82 12.22 -0.21
CA GLU A 89 -5.66 10.80 -0.56
C GLU A 89 -6.40 9.84 0.39
N LEU A 90 -6.49 10.18 1.69
CA LEU A 90 -7.35 9.42 2.61
C LEU A 90 -8.84 9.54 2.24
N GLY A 91 -9.25 10.66 1.64
CA GLY A 91 -10.59 10.84 1.08
C GLY A 91 -10.83 9.91 -0.11
N ASP A 92 -9.85 9.77 -1.00
CA ASP A 92 -9.95 8.95 -2.20
C ASP A 92 -9.88 7.45 -1.86
N VAL A 93 -9.05 7.04 -0.92
CA VAL A 93 -9.13 5.68 -0.34
C VAL A 93 -10.50 5.41 0.28
N LEU A 94 -11.09 6.38 1.00
CA LEU A 94 -12.43 6.21 1.57
C LEU A 94 -13.49 6.12 0.47
N LEU A 95 -13.37 6.88 -0.61
CA LEU A 95 -14.21 6.77 -1.80
C LEU A 95 -14.18 5.34 -2.37
N GLN A 96 -13.00 4.75 -2.54
CA GLN A 96 -12.86 3.38 -3.03
C GLN A 96 -13.54 2.37 -2.11
N VAL A 97 -13.42 2.52 -0.80
CA VAL A 97 -14.12 1.66 0.18
C VAL A 97 -15.64 1.77 0.03
N VAL A 98 -16.18 2.98 -0.09
CA VAL A 98 -17.61 3.22 -0.28
C VAL A 98 -18.08 2.67 -1.63
N PHE A 99 -17.29 2.84 -2.69
CA PHE A 99 -17.61 2.35 -4.03
C PHE A 99 -17.73 0.82 -4.04
N HIS A 100 -16.74 0.11 -3.50
CA HIS A 100 -16.77 -1.34 -3.39
C HIS A 100 -17.94 -1.83 -2.55
N ALA A 101 -18.24 -1.17 -1.43
CA ALA A 101 -19.38 -1.51 -0.59
C ALA A 101 -20.72 -1.30 -1.30
N ARG A 102 -20.85 -0.24 -2.11
CA ARG A 102 -22.06 0.03 -2.91
C ARG A 102 -22.29 -1.05 -3.96
N ILE A 103 -21.24 -1.52 -4.65
CA ILE A 103 -21.35 -2.63 -5.61
C ILE A 103 -21.90 -3.90 -4.93
N GLU A 104 -21.46 -4.19 -3.71
CA GLU A 104 -21.93 -5.34 -2.93
C GLU A 104 -23.38 -5.20 -2.47
N GLU A 105 -23.75 -3.99 -2.04
CA GLU A 105 -25.11 -3.66 -1.62
C GLU A 105 -26.10 -3.81 -2.77
N GLU A 106 -25.77 -3.36 -3.97
CA GLU A 106 -26.58 -3.55 -5.19
C GLU A 106 -26.84 -5.02 -5.53
N GLN A 107 -25.95 -5.90 -5.11
CA GLN A 107 -26.07 -7.35 -5.28
C GLN A 107 -26.69 -8.04 -4.06
N GLY A 108 -27.10 -7.28 -3.04
CA GLY A 108 -27.73 -7.80 -1.83
C GLY A 108 -26.81 -8.65 -0.95
N ARG A 109 -25.48 -8.47 -1.04
CA ARG A 109 -24.51 -9.28 -0.27
C ARG A 109 -24.16 -8.67 1.07
N PHE A 110 -23.70 -7.42 1.11
CA PHE A 110 -23.46 -6.66 2.33
C PHE A 110 -23.46 -5.16 2.05
N THR A 111 -23.55 -4.37 3.12
CA THR A 111 -23.56 -2.90 3.09
C THR A 111 -22.24 -2.32 3.64
N PHE A 112 -22.03 -1.02 3.43
CA PHE A 112 -20.96 -0.30 4.11
C PHE A 112 -21.04 -0.43 5.63
N ALA A 113 -22.25 -0.38 6.20
CA ALA A 113 -22.47 -0.53 7.64
C ALA A 113 -22.03 -1.91 8.16
N ASP A 114 -22.19 -2.98 7.38
CA ASP A 114 -21.71 -4.31 7.73
C ASP A 114 -20.17 -4.33 7.81
N SER A 115 -19.49 -3.72 6.84
CA SER A 115 -18.02 -3.59 6.84
C SER A 115 -17.51 -2.82 8.06
N VAL A 116 -18.20 -1.72 8.43
CA VAL A 116 -17.89 -0.93 9.64
C VAL A 116 -18.12 -1.77 10.89
N ASN A 117 -19.27 -2.46 11.00
CA ASN A 117 -19.58 -3.33 12.12
C ASN A 117 -18.52 -4.42 12.33
N ASP A 118 -18.09 -5.06 11.23
CA ASP A 118 -17.10 -6.14 11.28
C ASP A 118 -15.72 -5.65 11.74
N VAL A 119 -15.29 -4.48 11.26
CA VAL A 119 -14.02 -3.91 11.74
C VAL A 119 -14.10 -3.48 13.19
N CYS A 120 -15.23 -2.89 13.63
CA CYS A 120 -15.44 -2.51 15.03
C CYS A 120 -15.41 -3.74 15.96
N ARG A 121 -16.17 -4.78 15.63
CA ARG A 121 -16.15 -6.04 16.40
C ARG A 121 -14.75 -6.64 16.46
N LYS A 122 -14.04 -6.68 15.35
CA LYS A 122 -12.66 -7.15 15.28
C LYS A 122 -11.72 -6.35 16.17
N LEU A 123 -11.84 -5.02 16.20
CA LEU A 123 -11.04 -4.15 17.06
C LEU A 123 -11.35 -4.38 18.54
N ILE A 124 -12.61 -4.44 18.92
CA ILE A 124 -13.03 -4.69 20.31
C ILE A 124 -12.48 -6.05 20.80
N VAL A 125 -12.69 -7.11 20.04
CA VAL A 125 -12.25 -8.46 20.41
C VAL A 125 -10.72 -8.55 20.53
N ARG A 126 -9.98 -7.83 19.68
CA ARG A 126 -8.50 -7.89 19.65
C ARG A 126 -7.80 -6.93 20.61
N HIS A 127 -8.55 -6.08 21.30
CA HIS A 127 -8.01 -5.20 22.34
C HIS A 127 -8.64 -5.46 23.72
N PRO A 128 -8.54 -6.70 24.25
CA PRO A 128 -9.14 -7.03 25.53
C PRO A 128 -8.48 -6.30 26.71
N HIS A 129 -7.33 -5.68 26.50
CA HIS A 129 -6.67 -4.79 27.46
C HIS A 129 -7.27 -3.38 27.51
N VAL A 130 -8.09 -3.00 26.51
CA VAL A 130 -8.82 -1.72 26.46
C VAL A 130 -10.30 -1.92 26.76
N PHE A 131 -10.90 -2.94 26.15
CA PHE A 131 -12.35 -3.19 26.21
C PHE A 131 -12.74 -4.33 27.16
N GLY A 132 -11.78 -4.94 27.88
CA GLY A 132 -11.97 -6.04 28.83
C GLY A 132 -11.04 -5.89 30.02
N GLU A 133 -10.70 -7.03 30.64
CA GLU A 133 -9.96 -7.08 31.91
C GLU A 133 -8.49 -7.54 31.77
N VAL A 134 -8.02 -7.83 30.55
CA VAL A 134 -6.67 -8.32 30.30
C VAL A 134 -5.66 -7.21 30.59
N LYS A 135 -4.62 -7.51 31.36
CA LYS A 135 -3.53 -6.57 31.62
C LYS A 135 -2.36 -6.88 30.70
N VAL A 136 -1.74 -5.84 30.15
CA VAL A 136 -0.54 -5.90 29.33
C VAL A 136 0.55 -5.03 29.95
N LYS A 137 1.80 -5.41 29.76
CA LYS A 137 2.95 -4.68 30.33
C LYS A 137 3.54 -3.66 29.34
N ASP A 138 3.55 -4.04 28.07
CA ASP A 138 4.18 -3.28 27.00
C ASP A 138 3.51 -3.57 25.64
N SER A 139 4.01 -2.92 24.59
CA SER A 139 3.55 -3.09 23.21
C SER A 139 3.77 -4.51 22.66
N GLU A 140 4.79 -5.22 23.15
CA GLU A 140 5.07 -6.58 22.70
C GLU A 140 4.00 -7.55 23.22
N ASP A 141 3.57 -7.39 24.49
CA ASP A 141 2.44 -8.14 25.07
C ASP A 141 1.15 -7.90 24.27
N VAL A 142 0.90 -6.65 23.88
CA VAL A 142 -0.24 -6.30 23.03
C VAL A 142 -0.16 -7.03 21.69
N LEU A 143 0.98 -7.03 21.02
CA LEU A 143 1.16 -7.67 19.71
C LEU A 143 1.05 -9.20 19.81
N ARG A 144 1.57 -9.83 20.89
CA ARG A 144 1.40 -11.27 21.14
C ARG A 144 -0.08 -11.61 21.28
N ASN A 145 -0.78 -10.94 22.19
CA ASN A 145 -2.22 -11.17 22.43
C ASN A 145 -3.05 -10.95 21.16
N TRP A 146 -2.78 -9.89 20.41
CA TRP A 146 -3.42 -9.61 19.14
C TRP A 146 -3.29 -10.76 18.14
N ASN A 147 -2.08 -11.30 17.99
CA ASN A 147 -1.82 -12.38 17.04
C ASN A 147 -2.49 -13.69 17.47
N ASP A 148 -2.47 -14.01 18.76
CA ASP A 148 -3.11 -15.21 19.30
C ASP A 148 -4.63 -15.15 19.11
N ILE A 149 -5.25 -14.01 19.43
CA ILE A 149 -6.68 -13.80 19.20
C ILE A 149 -7.00 -13.87 17.71
N LYS A 150 -6.17 -13.26 16.87
CA LYS A 150 -6.34 -13.29 15.41
C LYS A 150 -6.28 -14.71 14.85
N GLN A 151 -5.36 -15.54 15.31
CA GLN A 151 -5.24 -16.93 14.91
C GLN A 151 -6.48 -17.72 15.30
N LYS A 152 -6.91 -17.61 16.57
CA LYS A 152 -8.11 -18.26 17.10
C LYS A 152 -9.38 -17.84 16.36
N THR A 153 -9.58 -16.53 16.14
CA THR A 153 -10.77 -16.00 15.45
C THR A 153 -10.84 -16.37 13.97
N LYS A 154 -9.70 -16.73 13.36
CA LYS A 154 -9.64 -17.23 11.98
C LYS A 154 -9.74 -18.75 11.86
N GLY A 155 -9.83 -19.48 12.99
CA GLY A 155 -9.84 -20.94 12.99
C GLY A 155 -8.56 -21.55 12.41
N GLN A 156 -7.42 -20.88 12.58
CA GLN A 156 -6.13 -21.38 12.09
C GLN A 156 -5.52 -22.30 13.14
N GLU A 157 -5.49 -23.59 12.86
CA GLU A 157 -5.00 -24.62 13.77
C GLU A 157 -3.51 -24.90 13.61
N THR A 158 -2.96 -24.67 12.40
CA THR A 158 -1.56 -24.94 12.09
C THR A 158 -0.79 -23.67 11.72
N TYR A 159 0.52 -23.69 11.94
CA TYR A 159 1.40 -22.60 11.47
C TYR A 159 1.41 -22.49 9.94
N THR A 160 1.33 -23.62 9.23
CA THR A 160 1.23 -23.63 7.76
C THR A 160 0.01 -22.84 7.27
N GLU A 161 -1.14 -23.00 7.94
CA GLU A 161 -2.33 -22.20 7.60
C GLU A 161 -2.12 -20.71 7.84
N THR A 162 -1.40 -20.34 8.89
CA THR A 162 -1.04 -18.94 9.12
C THR A 162 -0.15 -18.39 8.01
N LEU A 163 0.85 -19.15 7.55
CA LEU A 163 1.73 -18.76 6.45
C LEU A 163 0.94 -18.63 5.13
N ARG A 164 0.12 -19.63 4.79
CA ARG A 164 -0.73 -19.62 3.58
C ARG A 164 -1.75 -18.50 3.56
N SER A 165 -2.17 -18.00 4.73
CA SER A 165 -3.09 -16.86 4.82
C SER A 165 -2.45 -15.48 4.59
N VAL A 166 -1.16 -15.43 4.25
CA VAL A 166 -0.54 -14.20 3.72
C VAL A 166 -1.13 -13.92 2.35
N CYS A 167 -1.67 -12.71 2.17
CA CYS A 167 -2.28 -12.32 0.91
C CYS A 167 -1.29 -12.48 -0.25
N GLY A 168 -1.69 -13.24 -1.28
CA GLY A 168 -0.87 -13.48 -2.46
C GLY A 168 -0.73 -12.28 -3.40
N ALA A 169 -1.61 -11.28 -3.24
CA ALA A 169 -1.58 -10.05 -4.04
C ALA A 169 -0.67 -8.95 -3.47
N LEU A 170 -0.02 -9.19 -2.33
CA LEU A 170 0.97 -8.24 -1.80
C LEU A 170 2.18 -8.14 -2.73
N PRO A 171 2.87 -6.98 -2.77
CA PRO A 171 4.20 -6.87 -3.36
C PRO A 171 5.13 -7.97 -2.82
N ALA A 172 6.03 -8.48 -3.66
CA ALA A 172 6.76 -9.71 -3.36
C ALA A 172 7.63 -9.61 -2.10
N LEU A 173 8.31 -8.49 -1.89
CA LEU A 173 9.16 -8.28 -0.71
C LEU A 173 8.31 -8.17 0.57
N MET A 174 7.20 -7.43 0.53
CA MET A 174 6.24 -7.37 1.65
C MET A 174 5.70 -8.77 1.99
N ARG A 175 5.37 -9.57 0.97
CA ARG A 175 4.89 -10.93 1.15
C ARG A 175 5.93 -11.82 1.79
N ALA A 176 7.17 -11.82 1.28
CA ALA A 176 8.30 -12.57 1.80
C ALA A 176 8.58 -12.20 3.26
N GLN A 177 8.64 -10.90 3.58
CA GLN A 177 8.85 -10.41 4.95
C GLN A 177 7.72 -10.84 5.90
N LYS A 178 6.45 -10.83 5.46
CA LYS A 178 5.32 -11.33 6.27
C LYS A 178 5.38 -12.82 6.49
N ILE A 179 5.81 -13.61 5.50
CA ILE A 179 6.02 -15.05 5.64
C ILE A 179 7.11 -15.31 6.68
N GLY A 180 8.27 -14.65 6.57
CA GLY A 180 9.37 -14.75 7.55
C GLY A 180 8.94 -14.41 8.97
N LYS A 181 8.21 -13.30 9.18
CA LYS A 181 7.63 -12.93 10.50
C LYS A 181 6.66 -13.96 11.06
N ARG A 182 5.99 -14.75 10.22
CA ARG A 182 5.10 -15.82 10.68
C ARG A 182 5.85 -17.11 10.97
N ALA A 183 6.90 -17.42 10.20
CA ALA A 183 7.80 -18.53 10.48
C ALA A 183 8.53 -18.34 11.83
N GLU A 184 9.00 -17.13 12.11
CA GLU A 184 9.58 -16.72 13.40
C GLU A 184 8.65 -17.07 14.57
N ARG A 185 7.34 -16.80 14.46
CA ARG A 185 6.35 -17.14 15.51
C ARG A 185 6.15 -18.64 15.68
N ALA A 186 6.43 -19.42 14.65
CA ALA A 186 6.44 -20.87 14.70
C ALA A 186 7.74 -21.44 15.30
N GLY A 187 8.69 -20.58 15.66
CA GLY A 187 10.02 -20.99 16.15
C GLY A 187 11.01 -21.27 15.03
N MET A 188 10.65 -21.07 13.77
CA MET A 188 11.52 -21.24 12.61
C MET A 188 12.05 -19.87 12.14
N ASP A 189 13.18 -19.47 12.69
CA ASP A 189 13.85 -18.21 12.32
C ASP A 189 15.36 -18.27 12.54
N PHE A 190 16.08 -17.34 11.92
CA PHE A 190 17.48 -17.11 12.19
C PHE A 190 17.68 -16.54 13.61
N PRO A 191 18.70 -16.97 14.37
CA PRO A 191 18.95 -16.44 15.69
C PRO A 191 19.24 -14.92 15.68
N ASP A 192 19.93 -14.44 14.66
CA ASP A 192 20.31 -13.04 14.49
C ASP A 192 20.49 -12.66 13.01
N ALA A 193 20.85 -11.40 12.78
CA ALA A 193 21.09 -10.87 11.44
C ALA A 193 22.38 -11.42 10.80
N GLU A 194 23.36 -11.85 11.59
CA GLU A 194 24.60 -12.45 11.08
C GLU A 194 24.34 -13.83 10.49
N ALA A 195 23.52 -14.64 11.19
CA ALA A 195 23.11 -15.94 10.66
C ALA A 195 22.27 -15.81 9.37
N ALA A 196 21.39 -14.81 9.30
CA ALA A 196 20.63 -14.52 8.08
C ALA A 196 21.57 -14.07 6.95
N LEU A 197 22.60 -13.29 7.23
CA LEU A 197 23.59 -12.88 6.22
C LEU A 197 24.40 -14.07 5.69
N LYS A 198 24.83 -15.00 6.56
CA LYS A 198 25.50 -16.23 6.14
C LYS A 198 24.62 -17.10 5.24
N SER A 199 23.29 -17.15 5.52
CA SER A 199 22.37 -17.84 4.64
C SER A 199 22.32 -17.16 3.26
N LEU A 200 22.26 -15.83 3.19
CA LEU A 200 22.32 -15.11 1.92
C LEU A 200 23.63 -15.35 1.16
N GLU A 201 24.76 -15.43 1.87
CA GLU A 201 26.05 -15.79 1.25
C GLU A 201 26.02 -17.21 0.65
N SER A 202 25.34 -18.17 1.31
CA SER A 202 25.13 -19.53 0.76
C SER A 202 24.32 -19.48 -0.52
N GLU A 203 23.19 -18.79 -0.51
CA GLU A 203 22.34 -18.65 -1.71
C GLU A 203 23.10 -18.00 -2.90
N ILE A 204 24.00 -17.04 -2.62
CA ILE A 204 24.85 -16.47 -3.67
C ILE A 204 25.80 -17.53 -4.27
N GLU A 205 26.35 -18.43 -3.47
CA GLU A 205 27.19 -19.52 -3.99
C GLU A 205 26.34 -20.54 -4.76
N GLU A 206 25.10 -20.80 -4.35
CA GLU A 206 24.17 -21.67 -5.06
C GLU A 206 23.80 -21.09 -6.43
N VAL A 207 23.51 -19.77 -6.52
CA VAL A 207 23.35 -19.08 -7.81
C VAL A 207 24.57 -19.21 -8.72
N LYS A 208 25.79 -19.10 -8.18
CA LYS A 208 27.04 -19.25 -8.96
C LYS A 208 27.24 -20.69 -9.48
N ALA A 209 26.74 -21.67 -8.75
CA ALA A 209 26.85 -23.06 -9.09
C ALA A 209 25.67 -23.60 -9.92
N ALA A 210 24.63 -22.78 -10.07
CA ALA A 210 23.38 -23.16 -10.70
C ALA A 210 23.56 -23.55 -12.17
N SER A 211 22.78 -24.54 -12.61
CA SER A 211 22.59 -24.86 -14.02
C SER A 211 21.46 -24.05 -14.62
N ALA A 212 21.34 -23.98 -15.93
CA ALA A 212 20.22 -23.29 -16.60
C ALA A 212 18.83 -23.82 -16.20
N GLU A 213 18.75 -25.01 -15.60
CA GLU A 213 17.49 -25.63 -15.20
C GLU A 213 16.97 -25.12 -13.85
N ASN A 214 17.87 -24.75 -12.92
CA ASN A 214 17.53 -24.31 -11.57
C ASN A 214 17.92 -22.85 -11.25
N GLU A 215 18.60 -22.15 -12.16
CA GLU A 215 19.05 -20.76 -11.95
C GLU A 215 17.93 -19.82 -11.49
N ALA A 216 16.73 -19.97 -12.05
CA ALA A 216 15.57 -19.13 -11.67
C ALA A 216 15.08 -19.39 -10.23
N GLU A 217 15.18 -20.63 -9.75
CA GLU A 217 14.86 -21.02 -8.38
C GLU A 217 15.87 -20.41 -7.40
N GLU A 218 17.17 -20.60 -7.66
CA GLU A 218 18.25 -20.08 -6.82
C GLU A 218 18.24 -18.55 -6.73
N LEU A 219 17.95 -17.85 -7.84
CA LEU A 219 17.77 -16.40 -7.83
C LEU A 219 16.58 -15.98 -6.97
N GLY A 220 15.50 -16.76 -6.95
CA GLY A 220 14.34 -16.54 -6.10
C GLY A 220 14.69 -16.70 -4.62
N ASP A 221 15.43 -17.74 -4.26
CA ASP A 221 15.85 -18.06 -2.91
C ASP A 221 16.85 -17.02 -2.38
N MET A 222 17.78 -16.57 -3.20
CA MET A 222 18.68 -15.45 -2.90
C MET A 222 17.90 -14.17 -2.55
N LEU A 223 16.85 -13.82 -3.32
CA LEU A 223 16.01 -12.66 -3.03
C LEU A 223 15.25 -12.83 -1.70
N PHE A 224 14.75 -14.04 -1.43
CA PHE A 224 14.07 -14.33 -0.17
C PHE A 224 15.02 -14.25 1.04
N ALA A 225 16.24 -14.75 0.91
CA ALA A 225 17.29 -14.65 1.91
C ALA A 225 17.67 -13.19 2.19
N ALA A 226 17.80 -12.36 1.13
CA ALA A 226 18.05 -10.93 1.29
C ALA A 226 16.95 -10.23 2.09
N VAL A 227 15.66 -10.55 1.84
CA VAL A 227 14.54 -10.03 2.64
C VAL A 227 14.66 -10.44 4.11
N ASN A 228 15.10 -11.68 4.42
CA ASN A 228 15.31 -12.11 5.79
C ASN A 228 16.44 -11.33 6.49
N VAL A 229 17.52 -11.01 5.81
CA VAL A 229 18.58 -10.13 6.35
C VAL A 229 17.99 -8.76 6.73
N VAL A 230 17.23 -8.14 5.83
CA VAL A 230 16.58 -6.85 6.07
C VAL A 230 15.64 -6.92 7.29
N ARG A 231 14.79 -7.95 7.33
CA ARG A 231 13.84 -8.20 8.43
C ARG A 231 14.56 -8.37 9.78
N LYS A 232 15.64 -9.15 9.84
CA LYS A 232 16.42 -9.40 11.06
C LYS A 232 17.17 -8.16 11.55
N LYS A 233 17.43 -7.19 10.67
CA LYS A 233 17.94 -5.87 11.01
C LYS A 233 16.84 -4.87 11.41
N GLY A 234 15.57 -5.27 11.40
CA GLY A 234 14.43 -4.46 11.84
C GLY A 234 13.90 -3.47 10.79
N TYR A 235 14.30 -3.59 9.54
CA TYR A 235 13.84 -2.73 8.45
C TYR A 235 12.69 -3.35 7.65
N ASP A 236 12.03 -2.53 6.84
CA ASP A 236 11.07 -2.96 5.83
C ASP A 236 11.75 -3.11 4.47
N ALA A 237 11.56 -4.27 3.83
CA ALA A 237 12.28 -4.61 2.59
C ALA A 237 11.73 -3.86 1.37
N GLU A 238 10.41 -3.64 1.31
CA GLU A 238 9.77 -2.90 0.23
C GLU A 238 10.21 -1.44 0.27
N GLU A 239 10.13 -0.81 1.46
CA GLU A 239 10.54 0.56 1.68
C GLU A 239 12.02 0.79 1.36
N LEU A 240 12.92 -0.10 1.82
CA LEU A 240 14.35 0.05 1.53
C LEU A 240 14.66 -0.08 0.05
N LEU A 241 13.97 -0.97 -0.69
CA LEU A 241 14.21 -1.13 -2.12
C LEU A 241 13.64 0.06 -2.90
N THR A 242 12.47 0.59 -2.51
CA THR A 242 11.89 1.81 -3.07
C THR A 242 12.87 2.98 -2.92
N ARG A 243 13.33 3.26 -1.70
CA ARG A 243 14.33 4.32 -1.45
C ARG A 243 15.64 4.12 -2.21
N ALA A 244 16.05 2.87 -2.43
CA ALA A 244 17.25 2.58 -3.22
C ALA A 244 17.02 2.87 -4.70
N ALA A 245 15.80 2.60 -5.22
CA ALA A 245 15.42 2.92 -6.59
C ALA A 245 15.36 4.45 -6.81
N ASP A 246 14.73 5.21 -5.90
CA ASP A 246 14.67 6.66 -5.96
C ASP A 246 16.07 7.28 -5.96
N LYS A 247 16.91 6.82 -5.03
CA LYS A 247 18.32 7.23 -4.98
C LYS A 247 19.08 6.91 -6.27
N PHE A 248 18.74 5.83 -6.95
CA PHE A 248 19.32 5.52 -8.26
C PHE A 248 18.87 6.53 -9.31
N VAL A 249 17.59 6.88 -9.35
CA VAL A 249 17.03 7.88 -10.28
C VAL A 249 17.68 9.24 -10.07
N ASP A 250 17.77 9.73 -8.83
CA ASP A 250 18.43 10.99 -8.49
C ASP A 250 19.88 11.05 -8.96
N ARG A 251 20.62 9.94 -8.76
CA ARG A 251 22.01 9.85 -9.22
C ARG A 251 22.12 9.78 -10.73
N PHE A 252 21.19 9.10 -11.36
CA PHE A 252 21.10 9.02 -12.81
C PHE A 252 20.86 10.41 -13.42
N GLU A 253 19.92 11.19 -12.86
CA GLU A 253 19.66 12.58 -13.28
C GLU A 253 20.92 13.45 -13.16
N LYS A 254 21.62 13.39 -12.03
CA LYS A 254 22.89 14.12 -11.85
C LYS A 254 23.93 13.70 -12.88
N THR A 255 24.05 12.40 -13.14
CA THR A 255 24.97 11.83 -14.14
C THR A 255 24.62 12.33 -15.54
N GLU A 256 23.35 12.28 -15.93
CA GLU A 256 22.86 12.76 -17.22
C GLU A 256 23.12 14.25 -17.38
N ASN A 257 22.84 15.05 -16.37
CA ASN A 257 23.07 16.48 -16.39
C ASN A 257 24.56 16.82 -16.58
N MET A 258 25.48 16.10 -15.93
CA MET A 258 26.93 16.30 -16.16
C MET A 258 27.34 15.98 -17.58
N VAL A 259 26.88 14.88 -18.15
CA VAL A 259 27.15 14.48 -19.53
C VAL A 259 26.61 15.50 -20.51
N ARG A 260 25.39 16.00 -20.31
CA ARG A 260 24.73 17.01 -21.14
C ARG A 260 25.45 18.37 -21.06
N CYS A 261 25.91 18.76 -19.87
CA CYS A 261 26.68 20.00 -19.72
C CYS A 261 27.99 19.98 -20.51
N GLU A 262 28.56 18.80 -20.75
CA GLU A 262 29.74 18.63 -21.62
C GLU A 262 29.40 18.47 -23.11
N GLY A 263 28.11 18.61 -23.49
CA GLY A 263 27.66 18.50 -24.88
C GLY A 263 27.70 17.08 -25.44
N LYS A 264 27.70 16.07 -24.54
CA LYS A 264 27.79 14.66 -24.92
C LYS A 264 26.42 13.97 -24.84
N ASP A 265 26.25 12.87 -25.56
CA ASP A 265 25.12 11.97 -25.45
C ASP A 265 25.54 10.72 -24.65
N MET A 266 24.80 10.35 -23.59
CA MET A 266 25.09 9.18 -22.75
C MET A 266 25.23 7.90 -23.58
N ARG A 267 24.42 7.74 -24.63
CA ARG A 267 24.45 6.53 -25.50
C ARG A 267 25.72 6.44 -26.34
N SER A 268 26.48 7.52 -26.47
CA SER A 268 27.74 7.54 -27.21
C SER A 268 28.95 7.25 -26.32
N LEU A 269 28.76 7.13 -25.02
CA LEU A 269 29.82 6.89 -24.03
C LEU A 269 29.93 5.40 -23.69
N ASP A 270 31.15 4.95 -23.43
CA ASP A 270 31.40 3.64 -22.87
C ASP A 270 31.02 3.57 -21.39
N ILE A 271 30.88 2.35 -20.87
CA ILE A 271 30.44 2.12 -19.50
C ILE A 271 31.43 2.67 -18.46
N ASP A 272 32.72 2.62 -18.73
CA ASP A 272 33.75 3.10 -17.81
C ASP A 272 33.68 4.62 -17.66
N THR A 273 33.44 5.32 -18.77
CA THR A 273 33.21 6.77 -18.77
C THR A 273 31.93 7.11 -18.02
N LEU A 274 30.82 6.39 -18.23
CA LEU A 274 29.56 6.60 -17.50
C LEU A 274 29.73 6.33 -16.01
N ASP A 275 30.47 5.29 -15.62
CA ASP A 275 30.76 5.01 -14.22
C ASP A 275 31.59 6.12 -13.58
N ALA A 276 32.53 6.73 -14.30
CA ALA A 276 33.29 7.88 -13.77
C ALA A 276 32.38 9.09 -13.47
N TYR A 277 31.35 9.36 -14.28
CA TYR A 277 30.32 10.38 -13.95
C TYR A 277 29.45 9.94 -12.78
N TRP A 278 29.04 8.67 -12.73
CA TRP A 278 28.27 8.10 -11.64
C TRP A 278 28.98 8.20 -10.29
N GLN A 279 30.29 7.93 -10.25
CA GLN A 279 31.06 8.09 -9.01
C GLN A 279 31.15 9.57 -8.57
N LYS A 280 31.20 10.52 -9.52
CA LYS A 280 31.12 11.95 -9.19
C LYS A 280 29.73 12.30 -8.62
N ALA A 281 28.65 11.76 -9.19
CA ALA A 281 27.29 11.97 -8.70
C ALA A 281 27.06 11.43 -7.27
N LYS A 282 27.76 10.39 -6.86
CA LYS A 282 27.71 9.86 -5.47
C LYS A 282 28.27 10.82 -4.42
N ASN A 283 29.17 11.73 -4.81
CA ASN A 283 29.87 12.62 -3.91
C ASN A 283 29.29 14.04 -3.88
N GLN A 284 28.18 14.27 -4.62
CA GLN A 284 27.38 15.48 -4.64
C GLN A 284 26.05 15.29 -3.90
#